data_76a3da9e4a839b647ff437b8060aa65c
#
_entry.id   76a3da9e4a839b647ff437b8060aa65c
#
_cell.length_a   1.000
_cell.length_b   1.000
_cell.length_c   1.000
_cell.angle_alpha   90.00
_cell.angle_beta   90.00
_cell.angle_gamma   90.00
#
_symmetry.space_group_name_H-M   'P 1'
#
loop_
_entity.id
_entity.type
_entity.pdbx_description
1 polymer ?
#
loop_
_entity_poly.entity_id
_entity_poly.type
_entity_poly.pdbx_seq_one_letter_code
_entity_poly.pdbx_strand_id
1 'polypeptide(L)'
;MHPDIAGFPNKYIYKRLLQNHTSVLNSRKDIVKTEPLSGDALNLVNLAGTYCAADKNTDGSRFNILSAIISFSTAVAADQKTIERVGIITPYAAQTRLIRAMLKDYYKQNDHHISCATVHQFQGSEADLIVFDAVESYPKAAVGYLMGKEPDNIIRLINVAITRAKGKLITVANDKFWSNLYKGRNHVFYKLLYQRRA
;
A
#
# COMPACT_ATOMS: atom_id res chain seq x y z
N MET A 1 4.71 -14.24 4.64
CA MET A 1 5.18 -12.88 4.27
C MET A 1 6.66 -12.94 3.94
N HIS A 2 7.10 -12.30 2.84
CA HIS A 2 8.53 -12.24 2.48
C HIS A 2 9.35 -11.58 3.61
N PRO A 3 10.58 -12.05 3.91
CA PRO A 3 11.40 -11.52 5.01
C PRO A 3 11.64 -10.01 4.95
N ASP A 4 11.84 -9.43 3.77
CA ASP A 4 12.05 -7.98 3.61
C ASP A 4 10.79 -7.20 4.02
N ILE A 5 9.60 -7.71 3.69
CA ILE A 5 8.34 -7.13 4.15
C ILE A 5 8.21 -7.29 5.66
N ALA A 6 8.50 -8.49 6.19
CA ALA A 6 8.43 -8.80 7.61
C ALA A 6 9.41 -7.98 8.46
N GLY A 7 10.54 -7.58 7.89
CA GLY A 7 11.57 -6.80 8.57
C GLY A 7 11.06 -5.48 9.14
N PHE A 8 10.15 -4.81 8.40
CA PHE A 8 9.58 -3.53 8.86
C PHE A 8 8.72 -3.68 10.13
N PRO A 9 7.61 -4.45 10.11
CA PRO A 9 6.82 -4.63 11.32
C PRO A 9 7.61 -5.28 12.45
N ASN A 10 8.55 -6.18 12.14
CA ASN A 10 9.41 -6.79 13.14
C ASN A 10 10.26 -5.76 13.86
N LYS A 11 10.87 -4.80 13.14
CA LYS A 11 11.70 -3.73 13.70
C LYS A 11 10.88 -2.70 14.50
N TYR A 12 9.76 -2.24 13.96
CA TYR A 12 9.06 -1.07 14.49
C TYR A 12 7.82 -1.39 15.33
N ILE A 13 7.28 -2.61 15.24
CA ILE A 13 6.04 -3.01 15.91
C ILE A 13 6.26 -4.18 16.86
N TYR A 14 6.91 -5.26 16.39
CA TYR A 14 7.08 -6.50 17.15
C TYR A 14 8.41 -6.61 17.93
N LYS A 15 9.16 -5.50 18.08
CA LYS A 15 10.40 -5.45 18.88
C LYS A 15 11.41 -6.56 18.52
N ARG A 16 11.48 -6.96 17.24
CA ARG A 16 12.33 -8.04 16.71
C ARG A 16 12.00 -9.45 17.22
N LEU A 17 10.76 -9.68 17.66
CA LEU A 17 10.31 -10.99 18.15
C LEU A 17 9.86 -11.95 17.04
N LEU A 18 9.60 -11.45 15.81
CA LEU A 18 9.19 -12.29 14.70
C LEU A 18 10.39 -13.05 14.13
N GLN A 19 10.21 -14.36 13.93
CA GLN A 19 11.16 -15.22 13.24
C GLN A 19 10.60 -15.65 11.89
N ASN A 20 11.40 -15.58 10.85
CA ASN A 20 11.02 -16.03 9.51
C ASN A 20 11.43 -17.52 9.36
N HIS A 21 10.48 -18.33 8.91
CA HIS A 21 10.81 -19.71 8.54
C HIS A 21 11.57 -19.73 7.21
N THR A 22 12.61 -20.56 7.10
CA THR A 22 13.51 -20.61 5.92
C THR A 22 12.79 -20.92 4.61
N SER A 23 11.72 -21.74 4.65
CA SER A 23 10.92 -22.06 3.45
C SER A 23 10.22 -20.87 2.81
N VAL A 24 9.99 -19.78 3.58
CA VAL A 24 9.25 -18.60 3.08
C VAL A 24 10.00 -17.88 1.98
N LEU A 25 11.33 -17.78 2.07
CA LEU A 25 12.16 -17.16 1.03
C LEU A 25 11.97 -17.86 -0.32
N ASN A 26 12.06 -19.17 -0.34
CA ASN A 26 11.96 -19.95 -1.57
C ASN A 26 10.54 -19.89 -2.16
N SER A 27 9.51 -20.03 -1.32
CA SER A 27 8.10 -20.01 -1.76
C SER A 27 7.59 -18.64 -2.25
N ARG A 28 8.31 -17.54 -1.97
CA ARG A 28 7.91 -16.19 -2.37
C ARG A 28 8.84 -15.55 -3.40
N LYS A 29 9.91 -16.23 -3.79
CA LYS A 29 10.93 -15.72 -4.72
C LYS A 29 10.37 -15.38 -6.09
N ASP A 30 9.45 -16.17 -6.60
CA ASP A 30 8.87 -15.96 -7.92
C ASP A 30 7.94 -14.74 -7.95
N ILE A 31 7.18 -14.50 -6.88
CA ILE A 31 6.35 -13.29 -6.74
C ILE A 31 7.22 -12.02 -6.78
N VAL A 32 8.39 -12.04 -6.13
CA VAL A 32 9.32 -10.89 -6.12
C VAL A 32 9.86 -10.61 -7.52
N LYS A 33 10.13 -11.65 -8.31
CA LYS A 33 10.67 -11.53 -9.67
C LYS A 33 9.62 -11.13 -10.72
N THR A 34 8.31 -11.30 -10.42
CA THR A 34 7.24 -11.01 -11.37
C THR A 34 6.97 -9.51 -11.47
N GLU A 35 6.66 -9.02 -12.67
CA GLU A 35 6.19 -7.64 -12.87
C GLU A 35 4.80 -7.41 -12.22
N PRO A 36 4.44 -6.18 -11.87
CA PRO A 36 5.24 -4.95 -12.02
C PRO A 36 6.34 -4.82 -10.95
N LEU A 37 7.36 -4.04 -11.25
CA LEU A 37 8.48 -3.73 -10.35
C LEU A 37 9.21 -4.99 -9.85
N SER A 38 9.74 -5.78 -10.79
CA SER A 38 10.49 -7.00 -10.48
C SER A 38 11.79 -6.72 -9.70
N GLY A 39 12.21 -7.68 -8.88
CA GLY A 39 13.48 -7.66 -8.17
C GLY A 39 13.39 -7.35 -6.68
N ASP A 40 12.36 -6.65 -6.21
CA ASP A 40 12.21 -6.27 -4.81
C ASP A 40 10.85 -6.63 -4.22
N ALA A 41 10.84 -7.06 -2.95
CA ALA A 41 9.61 -7.33 -2.21
C ALA A 41 8.92 -6.06 -1.69
N LEU A 42 9.70 -4.99 -1.46
CA LEU A 42 9.21 -3.68 -1.04
C LEU A 42 9.46 -2.65 -2.14
N ASN A 43 8.41 -2.04 -2.66
CA ASN A 43 8.49 -1.05 -3.73
C ASN A 43 7.76 0.23 -3.37
N LEU A 44 8.24 1.35 -3.91
CA LEU A 44 7.59 2.66 -3.83
C LEU A 44 7.38 3.20 -5.25
N VAL A 45 6.12 3.45 -5.60
CA VAL A 45 5.75 4.30 -6.73
C VAL A 45 5.61 5.72 -6.20
N ASN A 46 6.61 6.53 -6.48
CA ASN A 46 6.68 7.88 -5.96
C ASN A 46 5.96 8.87 -6.86
N LEU A 47 4.96 9.57 -6.32
CA LEU A 47 4.16 10.56 -7.02
C LEU A 47 4.68 12.00 -6.82
N ALA A 48 5.85 12.20 -6.20
CA ALA A 48 6.47 13.52 -6.07
C ALA A 48 6.81 14.10 -7.45
N GLY A 49 6.53 15.38 -7.63
CA GLY A 49 6.75 16.06 -8.92
C GLY A 49 5.63 15.87 -9.95
N THR A 50 4.57 15.15 -9.59
CA THR A 50 3.35 15.01 -10.42
C THR A 50 2.21 15.88 -9.89
N TYR A 51 1.16 16.03 -10.69
CA TYR A 51 -0.09 16.70 -10.29
C TYR A 51 -0.96 15.79 -9.39
N CYS A 52 -0.33 15.16 -8.40
CA CYS A 52 -0.99 14.28 -7.44
C CYS A 52 -1.71 15.11 -6.38
N ALA A 53 -3.01 15.35 -6.56
CA ALA A 53 -3.82 16.15 -5.66
C ALA A 53 -4.79 15.28 -4.84
N ALA A 54 -4.74 15.42 -3.50
CA ALA A 54 -5.71 14.81 -2.61
C ALA A 54 -6.90 15.74 -2.34
N ASP A 55 -8.10 15.20 -2.40
CA ASP A 55 -9.34 15.91 -2.10
C ASP A 55 -10.25 15.13 -1.15
N LYS A 56 -11.43 15.63 -0.83
CA LYS A 56 -12.44 15.01 0.04
C LYS A 56 -13.79 14.98 -0.67
N ASN A 57 -14.52 13.90 -0.48
CA ASN A 57 -15.92 13.85 -0.84
C ASN A 57 -16.79 14.55 0.21
N THR A 58 -18.11 14.57 0.00
CA THR A 58 -19.10 15.16 0.91
C THR A 58 -19.06 14.57 2.32
N ASP A 59 -18.73 13.30 2.46
CA ASP A 59 -18.63 12.59 3.75
C ASP A 59 -17.27 12.83 4.44
N GLY A 60 -16.40 13.68 3.87
CA GLY A 60 -15.07 13.97 4.38
C GLY A 60 -14.01 12.88 4.14
N SER A 61 -14.36 11.79 3.44
CA SER A 61 -13.42 10.73 3.07
C SER A 61 -12.50 11.22 1.94
N ARG A 62 -11.20 10.96 2.07
CA ARG A 62 -10.21 11.43 1.09
C ARG A 62 -10.14 10.53 -0.13
N PHE A 63 -9.77 11.15 -1.25
CA PHE A 63 -9.45 10.47 -2.51
C PHE A 63 -8.39 11.25 -3.27
N ASN A 64 -7.75 10.57 -4.22
CA ASN A 64 -6.73 11.11 -5.10
C ASN A 64 -6.80 10.38 -6.43
N ILE A 65 -7.22 11.08 -7.46
CA ILE A 65 -7.50 10.47 -8.76
C ILE A 65 -6.22 9.87 -9.36
N LEU A 66 -5.10 10.59 -9.32
CA LEU A 66 -3.86 10.10 -9.90
C LEU A 66 -3.34 8.87 -9.16
N SER A 67 -3.36 8.87 -7.81
CA SER A 67 -2.94 7.67 -7.08
C SER A 67 -3.88 6.49 -7.31
N ALA A 68 -5.20 6.74 -7.49
CA ALA A 68 -6.16 5.70 -7.87
C ALA A 68 -5.83 5.08 -9.22
N ILE A 69 -5.56 5.90 -10.24
CA ILE A 69 -5.18 5.42 -11.59
C ILE A 69 -3.91 4.59 -11.52
N ILE A 70 -2.88 5.07 -10.82
CA ILE A 70 -1.60 4.35 -10.68
C ILE A 70 -1.79 3.04 -9.91
N SER A 71 -2.54 3.05 -8.81
CA SER A 71 -2.81 1.84 -8.03
C SER A 71 -3.61 0.81 -8.82
N PHE A 72 -4.64 1.26 -9.54
CA PHE A 72 -5.41 0.44 -10.47
C PHE A 72 -4.53 -0.16 -11.57
N SER A 73 -3.76 0.67 -12.29
CA SER A 73 -2.90 0.21 -13.39
C SER A 73 -1.83 -0.78 -12.92
N THR A 74 -1.25 -0.53 -11.73
CA THR A 74 -0.27 -1.43 -11.11
C THR A 74 -0.90 -2.79 -10.77
N ALA A 75 -2.12 -2.80 -10.23
CA ALA A 75 -2.82 -4.03 -9.90
C ALA A 75 -3.25 -4.81 -11.15
N VAL A 76 -3.73 -4.13 -12.20
CA VAL A 76 -4.08 -4.75 -13.49
C VAL A 76 -2.84 -5.37 -14.13
N ALA A 77 -1.71 -4.68 -14.13
CA ALA A 77 -0.45 -5.21 -14.66
C ALA A 77 0.02 -6.47 -13.90
N ALA A 78 -0.23 -6.54 -12.59
CA ALA A 78 0.07 -7.72 -11.78
C ALA A 78 -0.88 -8.89 -12.06
N ASP A 79 -2.19 -8.62 -12.21
CA ASP A 79 -3.24 -9.61 -12.48
C ASP A 79 -3.05 -10.32 -13.82
N GLN A 80 -2.50 -9.60 -14.82
CA GLN A 80 -2.17 -10.15 -16.13
C GLN A 80 -0.94 -11.08 -16.13
N LYS A 81 -0.33 -11.30 -14.99
CA LYS A 81 0.84 -12.19 -14.81
C LYS A 81 0.45 -13.41 -13.98
N THR A 82 1.43 -14.17 -13.56
CA THR A 82 1.22 -15.40 -12.76
C THR A 82 0.97 -15.15 -11.28
N ILE A 83 0.47 -13.97 -10.91
CA ILE A 83 0.13 -13.62 -9.52
C ILE A 83 -1.33 -14.01 -9.27
N GLU A 84 -1.55 -14.97 -8.38
CA GLU A 84 -2.89 -15.53 -8.12
C GLU A 84 -3.83 -14.56 -7.42
N ARG A 85 -3.30 -13.73 -6.52
CA ARG A 85 -4.10 -12.78 -5.72
C ARG A 85 -3.43 -11.43 -5.64
N VAL A 86 -4.12 -10.41 -6.11
CA VAL A 86 -3.71 -9.01 -6.02
C VAL A 86 -4.67 -8.27 -5.10
N GLY A 87 -4.13 -7.51 -4.14
CA GLY A 87 -4.91 -6.66 -3.26
C GLY A 87 -4.58 -5.18 -3.45
N ILE A 88 -5.59 -4.33 -3.49
CA ILE A 88 -5.42 -2.88 -3.36
C ILE A 88 -5.98 -2.48 -2.00
N ILE A 89 -5.14 -1.90 -1.17
CA ILE A 89 -5.52 -1.46 0.18
C ILE A 89 -5.32 0.06 0.28
N THR A 90 -6.31 0.75 0.81
CA THR A 90 -6.25 2.18 1.06
C THR A 90 -6.89 2.54 2.40
N PRO A 91 -6.47 3.63 3.06
CA PRO A 91 -7.10 4.08 4.31
C PRO A 91 -8.54 4.57 4.12
N TYR A 92 -8.93 5.00 2.92
CA TYR A 92 -10.12 5.81 2.70
C TYR A 92 -11.20 5.14 1.82
N ALA A 93 -12.45 5.17 2.30
CA ALA A 93 -13.59 4.56 1.60
C ALA A 93 -13.87 5.22 0.24
N ALA A 94 -13.66 6.54 0.11
CA ALA A 94 -13.85 7.23 -1.17
C ALA A 94 -12.86 6.72 -2.23
N GLN A 95 -11.59 6.50 -1.85
CA GLN A 95 -10.58 5.93 -2.72
C GLN A 95 -10.92 4.50 -3.13
N THR A 96 -11.38 3.68 -2.17
CA THR A 96 -11.83 2.31 -2.46
C THR A 96 -12.96 2.30 -3.47
N ARG A 97 -13.97 3.17 -3.32
CA ARG A 97 -15.10 3.27 -4.26
C ARG A 97 -14.64 3.66 -5.66
N LEU A 98 -13.72 4.63 -5.76
CA LEU A 98 -13.17 5.09 -7.03
C LEU A 98 -12.43 3.96 -7.75
N ILE A 99 -11.53 3.25 -7.07
CA ILE A 99 -10.77 2.15 -7.67
C ILE A 99 -11.68 0.97 -8.04
N ARG A 100 -12.69 0.64 -7.21
CA ARG A 100 -13.68 -0.39 -7.54
C ARG A 100 -14.50 -0.06 -8.79
N ALA A 101 -14.86 1.22 -8.98
CA ALA A 101 -15.54 1.65 -10.20
C ALA A 101 -14.64 1.44 -11.43
N MET A 102 -13.36 1.81 -11.36
CA MET A 102 -12.39 1.56 -12.44
C MET A 102 -12.24 0.06 -12.75
N LEU A 103 -12.14 -0.79 -11.73
CA LEU A 103 -12.05 -2.24 -11.91
C LEU A 103 -13.29 -2.79 -12.59
N LYS A 104 -14.49 -2.37 -12.16
CA LYS A 104 -15.77 -2.78 -12.76
C LYS A 104 -15.88 -2.35 -14.22
N ASP A 105 -15.45 -1.14 -14.55
CA ASP A 105 -15.51 -0.63 -15.92
C ASP A 105 -14.50 -1.34 -16.85
N TYR A 106 -13.33 -1.68 -16.33
CA TYR A 106 -12.29 -2.37 -17.08
C TYR A 106 -12.61 -3.86 -17.29
N TYR A 107 -12.99 -4.56 -16.22
CA TYR A 107 -13.34 -5.98 -16.23
C TYR A 107 -14.85 -6.18 -16.34
N LYS A 108 -15.38 -6.20 -17.56
CA LYS A 108 -16.82 -6.29 -17.83
C LYS A 108 -17.51 -7.53 -17.22
N GLN A 109 -16.78 -8.60 -16.97
CA GLN A 109 -17.29 -9.90 -16.48
C GLN A 109 -16.78 -10.28 -15.07
N ASN A 110 -16.17 -9.36 -14.33
CA ASN A 110 -15.52 -9.65 -13.04
C ASN A 110 -14.48 -10.80 -13.10
N ASP A 111 -13.90 -11.05 -14.25
CA ASP A 111 -12.88 -12.07 -14.48
C ASP A 111 -11.50 -11.51 -14.11
N HIS A 112 -11.28 -11.28 -12.81
CA HIS A 112 -10.01 -10.82 -12.27
C HIS A 112 -9.81 -11.30 -10.84
N HIS A 113 -8.54 -11.40 -10.42
CA HIS A 113 -8.12 -11.80 -9.07
C HIS A 113 -7.75 -10.60 -8.18
N ILE A 114 -8.21 -9.39 -8.53
CA ILE A 114 -7.94 -8.15 -7.80
C ILE A 114 -9.05 -7.89 -6.78
N SER A 115 -8.68 -7.77 -5.51
CA SER A 115 -9.55 -7.27 -4.45
C SER A 115 -9.16 -5.84 -4.06
N CYS A 116 -10.14 -4.95 -3.91
CA CYS A 116 -9.90 -3.58 -3.45
C CYS A 116 -10.73 -3.29 -2.21
N ALA A 117 -10.09 -2.86 -1.12
CA ALA A 117 -10.79 -2.60 0.14
C ALA A 117 -10.05 -1.56 1.01
N THR A 118 -10.77 -1.02 2.00
CA THR A 118 -10.11 -0.27 3.07
C THR A 118 -9.30 -1.22 3.95
N VAL A 119 -8.31 -0.67 4.69
CA VAL A 119 -7.48 -1.46 5.62
C VAL A 119 -8.34 -2.29 6.57
N HIS A 120 -9.42 -1.71 7.11
CA HIS A 120 -10.31 -2.41 8.03
C HIS A 120 -11.09 -3.56 7.36
N GLN A 121 -11.57 -3.36 6.14
CA GLN A 121 -12.29 -4.38 5.38
C GLN A 121 -11.37 -5.51 4.88
N PHE A 122 -10.09 -5.23 4.69
CA PHE A 122 -9.10 -6.21 4.25
C PHE A 122 -8.57 -7.09 5.40
N GLN A 123 -8.98 -6.82 6.63
CA GLN A 123 -8.56 -7.58 7.80
C GLN A 123 -9.01 -9.05 7.67
N GLY A 124 -8.08 -9.98 7.90
CA GLY A 124 -8.32 -11.42 7.74
C GLY A 124 -8.03 -11.97 6.33
N SER A 125 -7.89 -11.11 5.32
CA SER A 125 -7.52 -11.51 3.96
C SER A 125 -6.00 -11.37 3.74
N GLU A 126 -5.46 -12.10 2.76
CA GLU A 126 -4.06 -12.01 2.32
C GLU A 126 -4.00 -12.06 0.80
N ALA A 127 -2.97 -11.44 0.20
CA ALA A 127 -2.71 -11.48 -1.23
C ALA A 127 -1.22 -11.68 -1.49
N ASP A 128 -0.89 -12.20 -2.67
CA ASP A 128 0.50 -12.41 -3.07
C ASP A 128 1.21 -11.09 -3.32
N LEU A 129 0.49 -10.14 -3.91
CA LEU A 129 0.91 -8.76 -4.10
C LEU A 129 -0.13 -7.81 -3.50
N ILE A 130 0.33 -6.83 -2.71
CA ILE A 130 -0.47 -5.72 -2.21
C ILE A 130 0.01 -4.41 -2.81
N VAL A 131 -0.92 -3.64 -3.37
CA VAL A 131 -0.75 -2.22 -3.67
C VAL A 131 -1.35 -1.43 -2.51
N PHE A 132 -0.52 -0.73 -1.76
CA PHE A 132 -0.97 0.17 -0.69
C PHE A 132 -1.02 1.60 -1.20
N ASP A 133 -2.22 2.13 -1.42
CA ASP A 133 -2.46 3.51 -1.86
C ASP A 133 -2.62 4.43 -0.64
N ALA A 134 -1.63 5.28 -0.41
CA ALA A 134 -1.62 6.20 0.73
C ALA A 134 -2.54 7.41 0.56
N VAL A 135 -2.94 7.74 -0.67
CA VAL A 135 -3.87 8.84 -1.04
C VAL A 135 -3.35 10.25 -0.74
N GLU A 136 -2.71 10.44 0.40
CA GLU A 136 -2.35 11.73 0.97
C GLU A 136 -1.37 12.52 0.09
N SER A 137 -1.73 13.77 -0.21
CA SER A 137 -0.92 14.69 -1.02
C SER A 137 -1.39 16.13 -0.87
N TYR A 138 -0.69 17.06 -1.55
CA TYR A 138 -1.13 18.44 -1.71
C TYR A 138 -2.51 18.50 -2.39
N PRO A 139 -3.28 19.61 -2.26
CA PRO A 139 -2.97 20.82 -1.50
C PRO A 139 -3.26 20.71 0.01
N LYS A 140 -3.54 19.52 0.52
CA LYS A 140 -3.84 19.36 1.95
C LYS A 140 -2.60 19.72 2.79
N ALA A 141 -2.76 20.55 3.80
CA ALA A 141 -1.68 20.96 4.69
C ALA A 141 -1.27 19.88 5.72
N ALA A 142 -2.13 18.87 5.93
CA ALA A 142 -1.92 17.79 6.87
C ALA A 142 -2.54 16.50 6.37
N VAL A 143 -2.05 15.37 6.86
CA VAL A 143 -2.69 14.07 6.59
C VAL A 143 -4.05 13.97 7.28
N GLY A 144 -4.91 13.09 6.76
CA GLY A 144 -6.21 12.82 7.35
C GLY A 144 -6.11 12.10 8.69
N TYR A 145 -7.25 12.05 9.41
CA TYR A 145 -7.34 11.45 10.74
C TYR A 145 -6.74 10.03 10.79
N LEU A 146 -7.07 9.19 9.82
CA LEU A 146 -6.61 7.79 9.78
C LEU A 146 -5.10 7.63 9.62
N MET A 147 -4.42 8.64 9.06
CA MET A 147 -2.99 8.58 8.75
C MET A 147 -2.14 9.53 9.61
N GLY A 148 -2.71 10.30 10.52
CA GLY A 148 -1.97 11.37 11.17
C GLY A 148 -2.16 11.60 12.67
N LYS A 149 -3.34 11.33 13.23
CA LYS A 149 -3.69 11.94 14.53
C LYS A 149 -3.26 11.13 15.77
N GLU A 150 -3.25 9.81 15.68
CA GLU A 150 -2.92 8.95 16.82
C GLU A 150 -1.87 7.91 16.44
N PRO A 151 -0.68 7.94 17.07
CA PRO A 151 0.41 7.04 16.72
C PRO A 151 0.02 5.56 16.74
N ASP A 152 -0.74 5.12 17.74
CA ASP A 152 -1.13 3.72 17.90
C ASP A 152 -2.09 3.25 16.80
N ASN A 153 -3.04 4.11 16.40
CA ASN A 153 -3.97 3.80 15.33
C ASN A 153 -3.26 3.67 13.98
N ILE A 154 -2.31 4.56 13.71
CA ILE A 154 -1.49 4.51 12.49
C ILE A 154 -0.63 3.24 12.47
N ILE A 155 0.00 2.90 13.59
CA ILE A 155 0.82 1.69 13.71
C ILE A 155 -0.02 0.45 13.40
N ARG A 156 -1.24 0.35 13.97
CA ARG A 156 -2.16 -0.76 13.71
C ARG A 156 -2.60 -0.80 12.24
N LEU A 157 -2.97 0.35 11.68
CA LEU A 157 -3.39 0.46 10.28
C LEU A 157 -2.29 0.03 9.32
N ILE A 158 -1.08 0.57 9.49
CA ILE A 158 0.07 0.23 8.64
C ILE A 158 0.49 -1.23 8.84
N ASN A 159 0.46 -1.73 10.08
CA ASN A 159 0.74 -3.13 10.35
C ASN A 159 -0.22 -4.07 9.60
N VAL A 160 -1.53 -3.81 9.69
CA VAL A 160 -2.53 -4.60 8.95
C VAL A 160 -2.24 -4.55 7.46
N ALA A 161 -2.05 -3.35 6.88
CA ALA A 161 -1.81 -3.21 5.45
C ALA A 161 -0.57 -3.99 4.97
N ILE A 162 0.56 -3.86 5.67
CA ILE A 162 1.82 -4.50 5.29
C ILE A 162 1.73 -6.03 5.45
N THR A 163 1.15 -6.50 6.57
CA THR A 163 1.12 -7.93 6.87
C THR A 163 0.17 -8.73 5.98
N ARG A 164 -0.63 -8.07 5.15
CA ARG A 164 -1.47 -8.73 4.12
C ARG A 164 -0.68 -9.16 2.89
N ALA A 165 0.51 -8.61 2.65
CA ALA A 165 1.36 -8.97 1.51
C ALA A 165 2.17 -10.23 1.80
N LYS A 166 1.96 -11.28 1.00
CA LYS A 166 2.74 -12.51 1.10
C LYS A 166 4.13 -12.38 0.48
N GLY A 167 4.20 -11.83 -0.75
CA GLY A 167 5.42 -11.80 -1.55
C GLY A 167 5.89 -10.40 -1.94
N LYS A 168 4.97 -9.50 -2.28
CA LYS A 168 5.33 -8.15 -2.75
C LYS A 168 4.39 -7.08 -2.17
N LEU A 169 4.98 -5.98 -1.72
CA LEU A 169 4.29 -4.76 -1.31
C LEU A 169 4.73 -3.60 -2.20
N ILE A 170 3.78 -2.97 -2.88
CA ILE A 170 3.99 -1.76 -3.68
C ILE A 170 3.24 -0.62 -2.98
N THR A 171 3.96 0.37 -2.49
CA THR A 171 3.38 1.56 -1.88
C THR A 171 3.27 2.66 -2.92
N VAL A 172 2.08 3.26 -3.09
CA VAL A 172 1.85 4.43 -3.94
C VAL A 172 1.70 5.65 -3.05
N ALA A 173 2.62 6.60 -3.13
CA ALA A 173 2.65 7.77 -2.24
C ALA A 173 3.43 8.95 -2.83
N ASN A 174 3.09 10.17 -2.43
CA ASN A 174 3.88 11.37 -2.67
C ASN A 174 4.91 11.55 -1.54
N ASP A 175 6.15 11.07 -1.73
CA ASP A 175 7.18 11.09 -0.69
C ASP A 175 7.57 12.52 -0.27
N LYS A 176 7.53 13.49 -1.17
CA LYS A 176 7.81 14.89 -0.88
C LYS A 176 6.79 15.47 0.10
N PHE A 177 5.50 15.15 -0.08
CA PHE A 177 4.45 15.53 0.86
C PHE A 177 4.71 14.96 2.27
N TRP A 178 5.00 13.66 2.35
CA TRP A 178 5.30 12.98 3.61
C TRP A 178 6.57 13.49 4.26
N SER A 179 7.62 13.74 3.47
CA SER A 179 8.88 14.29 3.94
C SER A 179 8.71 15.70 4.54
N ASN A 180 7.95 16.56 3.89
CA ASN A 180 7.70 17.92 4.40
C ASN A 180 6.98 17.92 5.76
N LEU A 181 6.10 16.93 6.00
CA LEU A 181 5.35 16.84 7.24
C LEU A 181 6.11 16.12 8.38
N TYR A 182 6.87 15.08 8.05
CA TYR A 182 7.37 14.12 9.04
C TYR A 182 8.88 13.90 9.04
N LYS A 183 9.66 14.61 8.21
CA LYS A 183 11.13 14.54 8.27
C LYS A 183 11.61 14.91 9.69
N GLY A 184 12.39 14.01 10.29
CA GLY A 184 12.87 14.17 11.67
C GLY A 184 11.83 13.84 12.76
N ARG A 185 10.62 13.42 12.40
CA ARG A 185 9.57 13.02 13.35
C ARG A 185 9.38 11.49 13.36
N ASN A 186 8.89 10.99 14.51
CA ASN A 186 8.61 9.56 14.66
C ASN A 186 7.24 9.18 14.06
N HIS A 187 7.18 9.01 12.73
CA HIS A 187 5.96 8.58 12.05
C HIS A 187 6.18 7.26 11.32
N VAL A 188 5.38 6.23 11.64
CA VAL A 188 5.60 4.85 11.16
C VAL A 188 5.51 4.73 9.64
N PHE A 189 4.54 5.40 9.00
CA PHE A 189 4.43 5.35 7.53
C PHE A 189 5.57 6.08 6.85
N TYR A 190 6.02 7.21 7.39
CA TYR A 190 7.21 7.90 6.88
C TYR A 190 8.45 6.98 6.92
N LYS A 191 8.63 6.22 8.01
CA LYS A 191 9.71 5.22 8.09
C LYS A 191 9.59 4.13 7.05
N LEU A 192 8.37 3.68 6.73
CA LEU A 192 8.14 2.69 5.67
C LEU A 192 8.63 3.19 4.31
N LEU A 193 8.30 4.44 3.94
CA LEU A 193 8.71 5.03 2.66
C LEU A 193 10.24 5.10 2.49
N TYR A 194 10.98 5.21 3.60
CA TYR A 194 12.43 5.39 3.58
C TYR A 194 13.22 4.15 4.05
N GLN A 195 12.57 3.03 4.32
CA GLN A 195 13.25 1.81 4.78
C GLN A 195 14.32 1.31 3.79
N ARG A 196 14.16 1.53 2.49
CA ARG A 196 15.11 1.13 1.45
C ARG A 196 16.34 2.03 1.33
N ARG A 197 16.31 3.21 1.95
CA ARG A 197 17.41 4.21 1.89
C ARG A 197 18.34 4.13 3.10
N ALA A 198 18.16 3.13 3.99
CA ALA A 198 18.93 2.95 5.20
C ALA A 198 19.89 1.75 5.09
#